data_776a45b884a1a8a95e75b5c64e251c05
#
_entry.id   776a45b884a1a8a95e75b5c64e251c05
#
_cell.length_a   1.000
_cell.length_b   1.000
_cell.length_c   1.000
_cell.angle_alpha   90.00
_cell.angle_beta   90.00
_cell.angle_gamma   90.00
#
_symmetry.space_group_name_H-M   'P 1'
#
loop_
_entity.id
_entity.type
_entity.pdbx_description
1 polymer ?
#
loop_
_entity_poly.entity_id
_entity_poly.type
_entity_poly.pdbx_seq_one_letter_code
_entity_poly.pdbx_strand_id
1 'polypeptide(L)'
;MSLISTRFHAVMLRLSIFVLLTFLGSCASTIKEVPAKHVVMFDEYSRLLDPTGNVECTKTSPQLCTGKHLTIKNYNQLDEAQRNKYLDDLFDEVKAWKGKRRLLIFVHGGLNTQTSSIKRAKELTPIIEAADYYPLFVNWRASWAFNYFEHLLYIRQGEEWKWYFGYPTSLVVLAYDIGRAVLRAPLVWGYQVYAGFQVERGAPLPYELAQREEILKAQQEAHPEHAIHIASGEDKRSDGEVVYSWVSGILLSPFRFISSPLIDSFGTSAWDNMLRQTQLLLHPMTEYVDGHPNKRQGDLAAVMERIRDELKKLKQGKDQWEIVLVGHSMGTIVINELLRAFPDLPVDKIVYMAAACSVRDVEQSVLPYLRQNTTTKFYNLSLYHMAEEGEIHYLDLVMRGSLLSWIDDFFANPMTPRDKTYGQYANFLRTEQICPANLNEPNPEFEQICPPQLRVRIYQKEFSYGKSVSDTDPQKHGDFDRCPFWDERFYSPEPSAKDPKLVCSED
;
A
#
# COMPACT_ATOMS: atom_id res chain seq x y z
N MET A 1 -13.78 -39.76 -25.42
CA MET A 1 -13.93 -38.71 -24.38
C MET A 1 -13.00 -38.90 -23.15
N SER A 2 -12.61 -40.09 -22.72
CA SER A 2 -11.79 -40.28 -21.51
C SER A 2 -10.33 -39.80 -21.60
N LEU A 3 -9.68 -39.93 -22.76
CA LEU A 3 -8.27 -39.55 -22.96
C LEU A 3 -8.02 -38.02 -23.00
N ILE A 4 -9.02 -37.25 -23.41
CA ILE A 4 -8.93 -35.77 -23.42
C ILE A 4 -9.06 -35.23 -21.98
N SER A 5 -9.94 -35.85 -21.19
CA SER A 5 -10.14 -35.48 -19.79
C SER A 5 -8.87 -35.71 -18.93
N THR A 6 -8.21 -36.85 -19.10
CA THR A 6 -6.97 -37.15 -18.34
C THR A 6 -5.79 -36.26 -18.71
N ARG A 7 -5.64 -35.89 -19.98
CA ARG A 7 -4.59 -34.95 -20.41
C ARG A 7 -4.86 -33.54 -19.91
N PHE A 8 -6.12 -33.12 -19.92
CA PHE A 8 -6.51 -31.82 -19.38
C PHE A 8 -6.22 -31.68 -17.88
N HIS A 9 -6.58 -32.72 -17.09
CA HIS A 9 -6.27 -32.74 -15.66
C HIS A 9 -4.77 -32.74 -15.37
N ALA A 10 -3.97 -33.46 -16.17
CA ALA A 10 -2.52 -33.49 -16.02
C ALA A 10 -1.87 -32.13 -16.38
N VAL A 11 -2.39 -31.42 -17.38
CA VAL A 11 -1.93 -30.05 -17.74
C VAL A 11 -2.30 -29.05 -16.63
N MET A 12 -3.53 -29.11 -16.14
CA MET A 12 -3.99 -28.24 -15.04
C MET A 12 -3.19 -28.47 -13.76
N LEU A 13 -2.92 -29.72 -13.40
CA LEU A 13 -2.09 -30.05 -12.24
C LEU A 13 -0.65 -29.53 -12.40
N ARG A 14 -0.06 -29.67 -13.61
CA ARG A 14 1.28 -29.15 -13.89
C ARG A 14 1.32 -27.62 -13.88
N LEU A 15 0.30 -26.97 -14.38
CA LEU A 15 0.17 -25.48 -14.33
C LEU A 15 0.05 -25.03 -12.88
N SER A 16 -0.77 -25.69 -12.07
CA SER A 16 -0.94 -25.36 -10.65
C SER A 16 0.36 -25.59 -9.87
N ILE A 17 1.09 -26.68 -10.15
CA ILE A 17 2.40 -26.95 -9.55
C ILE A 17 3.44 -25.93 -10.02
N PHE A 18 3.43 -25.55 -11.29
CA PHE A 18 4.34 -24.53 -11.82
C PHE A 18 4.08 -23.15 -11.21
N VAL A 19 2.82 -22.73 -11.10
CA VAL A 19 2.42 -21.52 -10.39
C VAL A 19 2.86 -21.58 -8.92
N LEU A 20 2.60 -22.69 -8.24
CA LEU A 20 3.02 -22.89 -6.84
C LEU A 20 4.55 -22.84 -6.70
N LEU A 21 5.31 -23.44 -7.61
CA LEU A 21 6.78 -23.45 -7.59
C LEU A 21 7.39 -22.09 -7.95
N THR A 22 6.78 -21.32 -8.84
CA THR A 22 7.22 -19.92 -9.13
C THR A 22 6.99 -19.02 -7.92
N PHE A 23 5.91 -19.21 -7.18
CA PHE A 23 5.67 -18.49 -5.93
C PHE A 23 6.62 -18.92 -4.79
N LEU A 24 7.00 -20.19 -4.72
CA LEU A 24 7.96 -20.68 -3.72
C LEU A 24 9.40 -20.28 -4.04
N GLY A 25 9.75 -20.09 -5.32
CA GLY A 25 11.10 -19.72 -5.75
C GLY A 25 11.51 -18.28 -5.45
N SER A 26 10.55 -17.37 -5.18
CA SER A 26 10.85 -15.98 -4.85
C SER A 26 11.28 -15.74 -3.39
N CYS A 27 11.39 -16.79 -2.58
CA CYS A 27 11.53 -16.70 -1.12
C CYS A 27 12.98 -16.69 -0.59
N ALA A 28 14.01 -16.73 -1.44
CA ALA A 28 15.38 -16.96 -0.97
C ALA A 28 16.38 -15.88 -1.45
N SER A 29 16.13 -14.61 -1.12
CA SER A 29 17.17 -13.60 -1.22
C SER A 29 17.78 -13.33 0.15
N THR A 30 19.09 -13.53 0.29
CA THR A 30 19.86 -13.18 1.48
C THR A 30 20.08 -11.68 1.52
N ILE A 31 19.58 -11.03 2.57
CA ILE A 31 19.90 -9.63 2.83
C ILE A 31 21.29 -9.59 3.45
N LYS A 32 22.26 -9.00 2.75
CA LYS A 32 23.64 -8.88 3.28
C LYS A 32 23.81 -7.74 4.27
N GLU A 33 23.01 -6.69 4.16
CA GLU A 33 23.10 -5.49 5.01
C GLU A 33 21.73 -4.84 5.12
N VAL A 34 21.27 -4.61 6.35
CA VAL A 34 20.05 -3.86 6.64
C VAL A 34 20.45 -2.44 7.02
N PRO A 35 19.82 -1.38 6.49
CA PRO A 35 20.05 -0.02 6.96
C PRO A 35 19.38 0.18 8.32
N ALA A 36 19.96 -0.41 9.36
CA ALA A 36 19.37 -0.55 10.70
C ALA A 36 18.95 0.78 11.35
N LYS A 37 19.64 1.87 10.98
CA LYS A 37 19.33 3.23 11.46
C LYS A 37 18.07 3.85 10.81
N HIS A 38 17.61 3.26 9.72
CA HIS A 38 16.52 3.80 8.90
C HIS A 38 15.31 2.87 8.78
N VAL A 39 15.34 1.69 9.40
CA VAL A 39 14.29 0.69 9.24
C VAL A 39 13.79 0.22 10.60
N VAL A 40 12.48 0.34 10.84
CA VAL A 40 11.78 -0.34 11.93
C VAL A 40 11.06 -1.56 11.37
N MET A 41 11.29 -2.74 11.96
CA MET A 41 10.81 -4.02 11.45
C MET A 41 9.85 -4.69 12.41
N PHE A 42 8.77 -5.27 11.87
CA PHE A 42 7.76 -5.97 12.66
C PHE A 42 7.55 -7.40 12.14
N ASP A 43 7.28 -8.33 13.07
CA ASP A 43 6.91 -9.71 12.75
C ASP A 43 5.40 -9.85 12.42
N GLU A 44 4.93 -11.10 12.24
CA GLU A 44 3.53 -11.45 11.96
C GLU A 44 2.56 -11.14 13.13
N TYR A 45 3.09 -10.90 14.30
CA TYR A 45 2.36 -10.49 15.51
C TYR A 45 2.56 -9.01 15.82
N SER A 46 3.14 -8.25 14.86
CA SER A 46 3.43 -6.81 15.00
C SER A 46 4.35 -6.47 16.18
N ARG A 47 5.26 -7.38 16.53
CA ARG A 47 6.29 -7.15 17.52
C ARG A 47 7.54 -6.61 16.85
N LEU A 48 8.19 -5.64 17.49
CA LEU A 48 9.41 -5.02 16.97
C LEU A 48 10.56 -6.03 16.95
N LEU A 49 11.24 -6.11 15.80
CA LEU A 49 12.39 -6.97 15.59
C LEU A 49 13.70 -6.17 15.64
N ASP A 50 14.78 -6.81 16.06
CA ASP A 50 16.13 -6.23 15.95
C ASP A 50 16.55 -6.18 14.46
N PRO A 51 16.67 -4.98 13.85
CA PRO A 51 17.03 -4.85 12.45
C PRO A 51 18.51 -5.19 12.18
N THR A 52 19.36 -5.30 13.21
CA THR A 52 20.79 -5.64 13.05
C THR A 52 20.99 -7.13 12.74
N GLY A 53 19.97 -7.95 13.01
CA GLY A 53 20.05 -9.39 12.77
C GLY A 53 21.09 -10.12 13.61
N ASN A 54 21.51 -9.52 14.75
CA ASN A 54 22.41 -10.17 15.70
C ASN A 54 21.68 -11.30 16.41
N VAL A 55 21.57 -12.43 15.72
CA VAL A 55 21.00 -13.66 16.29
C VAL A 55 22.05 -14.28 17.22
N GLU A 56 21.96 -14.04 18.51
CA GLU A 56 22.52 -14.99 19.45
C GLU A 56 21.67 -16.25 19.37
N CYS A 57 22.21 -17.28 18.74
CA CYS A 57 21.62 -18.62 18.76
C CYS A 57 21.52 -19.10 20.22
N THR A 58 20.38 -18.86 20.85
CA THR A 58 20.16 -19.32 22.21
C THR A 58 20.06 -20.84 22.22
N LYS A 59 20.63 -21.47 23.23
CA LYS A 59 20.65 -22.94 23.42
C LYS A 59 19.26 -23.59 23.47
N THR A 60 18.19 -22.81 23.53
CA THR A 60 16.80 -23.24 23.63
C THR A 60 16.13 -23.56 22.30
N SER A 61 16.72 -23.16 21.17
CA SER A 61 16.17 -23.47 19.84
C SER A 61 17.28 -23.77 18.81
N PRO A 62 18.01 -24.90 18.95
CA PRO A 62 19.13 -25.25 18.06
C PRO A 62 18.70 -25.49 16.60
N GLN A 63 17.44 -25.84 16.35
CA GLN A 63 16.90 -26.16 15.02
C GLN A 63 16.79 -24.93 14.12
N LEU A 64 16.77 -23.72 14.65
CA LEU A 64 16.68 -22.46 13.91
C LEU A 64 18.03 -22.00 13.35
N CYS A 65 19.14 -22.53 13.84
CA CYS A 65 20.50 -22.06 13.56
C CYS A 65 21.25 -22.88 12.48
N THR A 66 20.69 -23.94 11.94
CA THR A 66 21.39 -24.88 11.02
C THR A 66 21.25 -24.58 9.55
N GLY A 67 20.52 -23.54 9.14
CA GLY A 67 20.34 -23.20 7.73
C GLY A 67 21.19 -22.00 7.29
N LYS A 68 22.00 -22.17 6.24
CA LYS A 68 22.75 -21.10 5.57
C LYS A 68 21.88 -19.98 4.92
N HIS A 69 20.59 -19.95 5.18
CA HIS A 69 19.65 -18.97 4.66
C HIS A 69 19.04 -18.20 5.83
N LEU A 70 19.46 -16.94 5.98
CA LEU A 70 18.78 -15.96 6.82
C LEU A 70 17.36 -15.75 6.28
N THR A 71 16.43 -16.57 6.74
CA THR A 71 15.03 -16.22 6.66
C THR A 71 14.73 -15.28 7.82
N ILE A 72 13.73 -14.43 7.65
CA ILE A 72 13.29 -13.45 8.66
C ILE A 72 12.96 -14.06 10.02
N LYS A 73 12.71 -15.37 10.09
CA LYS A 73 12.63 -16.15 11.35
C LYS A 73 13.86 -16.06 12.25
N ASN A 74 14.94 -15.45 11.79
CA ASN A 74 16.20 -15.31 12.53
C ASN A 74 16.36 -13.94 13.22
N TYR A 75 15.43 -13.01 13.06
CA TYR A 75 15.48 -11.76 13.81
C TYR A 75 14.89 -11.97 15.22
N ASN A 76 15.62 -11.49 16.23
CA ASN A 76 15.15 -11.57 17.60
C ASN A 76 14.06 -10.52 17.84
N GLN A 77 12.98 -10.96 18.50
CA GLN A 77 12.00 -10.05 19.07
C GLN A 77 12.66 -9.29 20.23
N LEU A 78 12.44 -7.98 20.28
CA LEU A 78 12.95 -7.14 21.33
C LEU A 78 12.04 -7.23 22.57
N ASP A 79 12.62 -7.51 23.72
CA ASP A 79 11.94 -7.29 25.00
C ASP A 79 11.72 -5.79 25.25
N GLU A 80 11.01 -5.44 26.32
CA GLU A 80 10.68 -4.05 26.59
C GLU A 80 11.92 -3.16 26.80
N ALA A 81 12.93 -3.64 27.51
CA ALA A 81 14.15 -2.89 27.77
C ALA A 81 14.98 -2.70 26.48
N GLN A 82 15.09 -3.76 25.68
CA GLN A 82 15.76 -3.75 24.40
C GLN A 82 15.03 -2.83 23.41
N ARG A 83 13.69 -2.87 23.38
CA ARG A 83 12.86 -1.98 22.55
C ARG A 83 13.10 -0.52 22.91
N ASN A 84 13.04 -0.17 24.20
CA ASN A 84 13.27 1.20 24.65
C ASN A 84 14.68 1.68 24.26
N LYS A 85 15.70 0.85 24.48
CA LYS A 85 17.07 1.16 24.07
C LYS A 85 17.15 1.37 22.54
N TYR A 86 16.58 0.47 21.76
CA TYR A 86 16.57 0.59 20.29
C TYR A 86 15.91 1.90 19.83
N LEU A 87 14.80 2.29 20.46
CA LEU A 87 14.12 3.56 20.13
C LEU A 87 14.97 4.77 20.55
N ASP A 88 15.65 4.72 21.68
CA ASP A 88 16.57 5.80 22.11
C ASP A 88 17.72 5.94 21.09
N ASP A 89 18.37 4.84 20.72
CA ASP A 89 19.44 4.81 19.73
C ASP A 89 18.95 5.35 18.36
N LEU A 90 17.75 4.96 17.91
CA LEU A 90 17.13 5.45 16.67
C LEU A 90 16.90 6.97 16.71
N PHE A 91 16.37 7.49 17.81
CA PHE A 91 16.12 8.94 17.93
C PHE A 91 17.40 9.75 18.10
N ASP A 92 18.43 9.19 18.70
CA ASP A 92 19.74 9.84 18.77
C ASP A 92 20.34 9.97 17.36
N GLU A 93 20.15 8.99 16.48
CA GLU A 93 20.53 9.11 15.06
C GLU A 93 19.71 10.18 14.31
N VAL A 94 18.37 10.21 14.52
CA VAL A 94 17.52 11.27 13.96
C VAL A 94 17.99 12.65 14.42
N LYS A 95 18.27 12.85 15.70
CA LYS A 95 18.75 14.13 16.25
C LYS A 95 20.15 14.49 15.74
N ALA A 96 21.00 13.50 15.50
CA ALA A 96 22.35 13.69 14.96
C ALA A 96 22.37 14.04 13.47
N TRP A 97 21.21 13.97 12.79
CA TRP A 97 21.08 14.30 11.38
C TRP A 97 21.62 15.72 11.07
N LYS A 98 22.54 15.80 10.10
CA LYS A 98 23.21 17.06 9.74
C LYS A 98 22.51 17.83 8.60
N GLY A 99 21.57 17.20 7.91
CA GLY A 99 20.75 17.83 6.88
C GLY A 99 19.70 18.76 7.46
N LYS A 100 18.75 19.20 6.62
CA LYS A 100 17.58 19.96 7.09
C LYS A 100 16.80 19.13 8.11
N ARG A 101 16.14 19.78 9.04
CA ARG A 101 15.34 19.14 10.09
C ARG A 101 14.04 18.58 9.49
N ARG A 102 14.18 17.50 8.70
CA ARG A 102 13.10 16.87 7.98
C ARG A 102 13.13 15.36 8.19
N LEU A 103 11.99 14.80 8.60
CA LEU A 103 11.79 13.36 8.77
C LEU A 103 10.77 12.87 7.74
N LEU A 104 11.14 11.87 6.96
CA LEU A 104 10.26 11.18 6.05
C LEU A 104 10.01 9.77 6.55
N ILE A 105 8.76 9.48 6.92
CA ILE A 105 8.32 8.15 7.34
C ILE A 105 7.64 7.48 6.16
N PHE A 106 8.26 6.42 5.64
CA PHE A 106 7.78 5.67 4.50
C PHE A 106 7.19 4.34 4.93
N VAL A 107 5.90 4.13 4.62
CA VAL A 107 5.18 2.88 4.89
C VAL A 107 4.94 2.16 3.56
N HIS A 108 5.61 1.03 3.38
CA HIS A 108 5.54 0.29 2.11
C HIS A 108 4.19 -0.42 1.92
N GLY A 109 3.89 -0.75 0.66
CA GLY A 109 2.68 -1.42 0.24
C GLY A 109 2.61 -2.91 0.56
N GLY A 110 1.45 -3.50 0.29
CA GLY A 110 1.26 -4.96 0.26
C GLY A 110 2.06 -5.63 -0.86
N LEU A 111 2.01 -6.95 -0.91
CA LEU A 111 2.74 -7.82 -1.85
C LEU A 111 4.27 -7.86 -1.69
N ASN A 112 4.84 -6.99 -0.87
CA ASN A 112 6.27 -6.96 -0.62
C ASN A 112 6.67 -8.00 0.44
N THR A 113 7.70 -8.79 0.13
CA THR A 113 8.40 -9.55 1.17
C THR A 113 9.18 -8.59 2.04
N GLN A 114 9.45 -8.94 3.31
CA GLN A 114 10.31 -8.12 4.16
C GLN A 114 11.69 -7.90 3.50
N THR A 115 12.19 -8.90 2.80
CA THR A 115 13.45 -8.79 2.04
C THR A 115 13.37 -7.74 0.93
N SER A 116 12.30 -7.73 0.13
CA SER A 116 12.13 -6.74 -0.94
C SER A 116 11.96 -5.34 -0.40
N SER A 117 11.23 -5.17 0.71
CA SER A 117 11.05 -3.86 1.33
C SER A 117 12.35 -3.33 1.98
N ILE A 118 13.20 -4.19 2.56
CA ILE A 118 14.52 -3.79 3.05
C ILE A 118 15.45 -3.41 1.89
N LYS A 119 15.43 -4.18 0.79
CA LYS A 119 16.18 -3.83 -0.42
C LYS A 119 15.74 -2.45 -0.92
N ARG A 120 14.45 -2.21 -1.00
CA ARG A 120 13.88 -0.91 -1.38
C ARG A 120 14.30 0.21 -0.42
N ALA A 121 14.27 -0.02 0.89
CA ALA A 121 14.76 0.94 1.86
C ALA A 121 16.23 1.30 1.62
N LYS A 122 17.08 0.32 1.30
CA LYS A 122 18.49 0.54 0.97
C LYS A 122 18.67 1.38 -0.30
N GLU A 123 17.83 1.16 -1.32
CA GLU A 123 17.86 1.90 -2.59
C GLU A 123 17.35 3.34 -2.43
N LEU A 124 16.28 3.53 -1.67
CA LEU A 124 15.66 4.85 -1.48
C LEU A 124 16.37 5.72 -0.45
N THR A 125 17.09 5.15 0.54
CA THR A 125 17.80 5.93 1.55
C THR A 125 18.67 7.04 0.94
N PRO A 126 19.61 6.78 0.01
CA PRO A 126 20.46 7.83 -0.54
C PRO A 126 19.67 8.88 -1.35
N ILE A 127 18.55 8.52 -1.95
CA ILE A 127 17.68 9.43 -2.71
C ILE A 127 16.97 10.38 -1.76
N ILE A 128 16.44 9.86 -0.65
CA ILE A 128 15.74 10.64 0.38
C ILE A 128 16.72 11.56 1.12
N GLU A 129 17.91 11.06 1.45
CA GLU A 129 18.96 11.87 2.07
C GLU A 129 19.45 13.00 1.15
N ALA A 130 19.58 12.74 -0.16
CA ALA A 130 19.93 13.75 -1.15
C ALA A 130 18.87 14.85 -1.28
N ALA A 131 17.62 14.58 -0.91
CA ALA A 131 16.53 15.55 -0.81
C ALA A 131 16.46 16.25 0.58
N ASP A 132 17.50 16.06 1.42
CA ASP A 132 17.60 16.63 2.77
C ASP A 132 16.52 16.13 3.77
N TYR A 133 16.05 14.87 3.62
CA TYR A 133 15.20 14.21 4.62
C TYR A 133 15.96 13.08 5.33
N TYR A 134 15.70 12.91 6.62
CA TYR A 134 16.07 11.68 7.31
C TYR A 134 15.00 10.61 7.00
N PRO A 135 15.37 9.48 6.34
CA PRO A 135 14.41 8.45 6.01
C PRO A 135 14.15 7.50 7.19
N LEU A 136 12.89 7.16 7.43
CA LEU A 136 12.48 6.10 8.35
C LEU A 136 11.48 5.18 7.66
N PHE A 137 11.87 3.94 7.41
CA PHE A 137 11.04 2.95 6.72
C PHE A 137 10.34 2.06 7.75
N VAL A 138 9.02 1.98 7.65
CA VAL A 138 8.20 1.03 8.42
C VAL A 138 8.07 -0.26 7.62
N ASN A 139 8.75 -1.30 8.07
CA ASN A 139 8.78 -2.60 7.42
C ASN A 139 7.94 -3.61 8.21
N TRP A 140 6.83 -4.02 7.62
CA TRP A 140 5.88 -4.96 8.18
C TRP A 140 5.64 -6.14 7.23
N ARG A 141 5.00 -7.18 7.71
CA ARG A 141 4.84 -8.42 6.97
C ARG A 141 3.66 -8.37 6.00
N ALA A 142 3.91 -7.88 4.78
CA ALA A 142 2.89 -7.59 3.78
C ALA A 142 2.88 -8.56 2.57
N SER A 143 3.65 -9.66 2.60
CA SER A 143 3.68 -10.62 1.49
C SER A 143 2.39 -11.43 1.45
N TRP A 144 1.63 -11.32 0.35
CA TRP A 144 0.38 -12.04 0.18
C TRP A 144 0.56 -13.57 0.22
N ALA A 145 1.65 -14.10 -0.33
CA ALA A 145 1.92 -15.52 -0.29
C ALA A 145 2.13 -16.02 1.15
N PHE A 146 2.93 -15.30 1.96
CA PHE A 146 3.10 -15.65 3.37
C PHE A 146 1.80 -15.51 4.15
N ASN A 147 1.04 -14.45 3.91
CA ASN A 147 -0.25 -14.25 4.56
C ASN A 147 -1.27 -15.36 4.20
N TYR A 148 -1.26 -15.83 2.95
CA TYR A 148 -2.07 -16.98 2.58
C TYR A 148 -1.61 -18.28 3.25
N PHE A 149 -0.29 -18.53 3.33
CA PHE A 149 0.24 -19.69 4.03
C PHE A 149 -0.08 -19.65 5.53
N GLU A 150 -0.03 -18.48 6.14
CA GLU A 150 -0.48 -18.30 7.53
C GLU A 150 -1.95 -18.65 7.69
N HIS A 151 -2.82 -18.12 6.82
CA HIS A 151 -4.23 -18.46 6.78
C HIS A 151 -4.47 -19.98 6.60
N LEU A 152 -3.73 -20.59 5.69
CA LEU A 152 -3.89 -22.00 5.38
C LEU A 152 -3.46 -22.91 6.54
N LEU A 153 -2.35 -22.59 7.23
CA LEU A 153 -1.68 -23.49 8.13
C LEU A 153 -1.93 -23.21 9.61
N TYR A 154 -2.01 -21.97 10.06
CA TYR A 154 -2.02 -21.67 11.49
C TYR A 154 -2.69 -20.38 11.95
N ILE A 155 -2.89 -19.34 11.13
CA ILE A 155 -3.61 -18.14 11.54
C ILE A 155 -4.89 -17.99 10.71
N ARG A 156 -6.03 -18.27 11.32
CA ARG A 156 -7.34 -18.21 10.64
C ARG A 156 -8.25 -17.23 11.36
N GLN A 157 -8.76 -16.25 10.64
CA GLN A 157 -9.63 -15.20 11.21
C GLN A 157 -9.01 -14.51 12.44
N GLY A 158 -7.66 -14.40 12.46
CA GLY A 158 -6.92 -13.79 13.55
C GLY A 158 -6.62 -14.71 14.74
N GLU A 159 -7.08 -15.95 14.75
CA GLU A 159 -6.78 -16.93 15.79
C GLU A 159 -5.62 -17.85 15.37
N GLU A 160 -4.68 -18.05 16.29
CA GLU A 160 -3.58 -18.98 16.10
C GLU A 160 -4.05 -20.42 16.39
N TRP A 161 -3.97 -21.27 15.37
CA TRP A 161 -4.30 -22.67 15.49
C TRP A 161 -3.04 -23.49 15.80
N LYS A 162 -3.11 -24.30 16.82
CA LYS A 162 -2.01 -25.22 17.17
C LYS A 162 -1.69 -26.10 15.97
N TRP A 163 -0.40 -26.37 15.70
CA TRP A 163 0.09 -27.07 14.52
C TRP A 163 -0.62 -28.41 14.27
N TYR A 164 -0.96 -29.15 15.34
CA TYR A 164 -1.63 -30.45 15.24
C TYR A 164 -3.10 -30.37 14.79
N PHE A 165 -3.72 -29.20 14.81
CA PHE A 165 -5.02 -28.94 14.19
C PHE A 165 -4.90 -28.14 12.89
N GLY A 166 -4.01 -27.17 12.81
CA GLY A 166 -3.84 -26.30 11.67
C GLY A 166 -3.44 -27.05 10.42
N TYR A 167 -2.41 -27.90 10.51
CA TYR A 167 -1.93 -28.65 9.34
C TYR A 167 -2.95 -29.68 8.81
N PRO A 168 -3.56 -30.57 9.61
CA PRO A 168 -4.55 -31.51 9.09
C PRO A 168 -5.77 -30.86 8.45
N THR A 169 -6.19 -29.70 8.96
CA THR A 169 -7.37 -28.99 8.44
C THR A 169 -7.06 -28.08 7.25
N SER A 170 -5.78 -27.92 6.88
CA SER A 170 -5.38 -27.06 5.76
C SER A 170 -6.00 -27.46 4.43
N LEU A 171 -6.15 -28.76 4.17
CA LEU A 171 -6.80 -29.28 2.95
C LEU A 171 -8.29 -28.88 2.88
N VAL A 172 -8.97 -28.86 4.02
CA VAL A 172 -10.38 -28.44 4.09
C VAL A 172 -10.50 -26.94 3.83
N VAL A 173 -9.60 -26.14 4.41
CA VAL A 173 -9.55 -24.68 4.18
C VAL A 173 -9.24 -24.41 2.71
N LEU A 174 -8.26 -25.07 2.13
CA LEU A 174 -7.92 -24.93 0.70
C LEU A 174 -9.12 -25.28 -0.19
N ALA A 175 -9.80 -26.39 0.09
CA ALA A 175 -10.99 -26.79 -0.66
C ALA A 175 -12.14 -25.78 -0.52
N TYR A 176 -12.31 -25.19 0.66
CA TYR A 176 -13.28 -24.14 0.90
C TYR A 176 -12.93 -22.87 0.09
N ASP A 177 -11.69 -22.40 0.14
CA ASP A 177 -11.23 -21.21 -0.59
C ASP A 177 -11.41 -21.39 -2.10
N ILE A 178 -11.01 -22.54 -2.65
CA ILE A 178 -11.19 -22.85 -4.08
C ILE A 178 -12.69 -22.95 -4.42
N GLY A 179 -13.48 -23.62 -3.59
CA GLY A 179 -14.93 -23.75 -3.80
C GLY A 179 -15.62 -22.41 -3.85
N ARG A 180 -15.31 -21.52 -2.89
CA ARG A 180 -15.81 -20.14 -2.87
C ARG A 180 -15.44 -19.40 -4.15
N ALA A 181 -14.19 -19.44 -4.57
CA ALA A 181 -13.70 -18.74 -5.75
C ALA A 181 -14.35 -19.28 -7.05
N VAL A 182 -14.57 -20.59 -7.16
CA VAL A 182 -15.28 -21.19 -8.31
C VAL A 182 -16.74 -20.71 -8.36
N LEU A 183 -17.40 -20.59 -7.22
CA LEU A 183 -18.78 -20.06 -7.17
C LEU A 183 -18.85 -18.58 -7.55
N ARG A 184 -17.80 -17.81 -7.25
CA ARG A 184 -17.69 -16.39 -7.60
C ARG A 184 -17.14 -16.15 -9.02
N ALA A 185 -16.56 -17.14 -9.67
CA ALA A 185 -15.90 -17.00 -10.96
C ALA A 185 -16.77 -16.29 -12.02
N PRO A 186 -18.09 -16.56 -12.17
CA PRO A 186 -18.90 -15.84 -13.14
C PRO A 186 -18.96 -14.34 -12.89
N LEU A 187 -18.98 -13.92 -11.62
CA LEU A 187 -18.94 -12.49 -11.25
C LEU A 187 -17.59 -11.87 -11.60
N VAL A 188 -16.49 -12.53 -11.23
CA VAL A 188 -15.12 -12.07 -11.52
C VAL A 188 -14.90 -11.98 -13.04
N TRP A 189 -15.38 -12.95 -13.80
CA TRP A 189 -15.34 -12.90 -15.27
C TRP A 189 -16.15 -11.73 -15.84
N GLY A 190 -17.32 -11.45 -15.26
CA GLY A 190 -18.12 -10.29 -15.63
C GLY A 190 -17.34 -8.97 -15.44
N TYR A 191 -16.67 -8.80 -14.31
CA TYR A 191 -15.81 -7.63 -14.07
C TYR A 191 -14.64 -7.56 -15.06
N GLN A 192 -13.95 -8.68 -15.33
CA GLN A 192 -12.82 -8.71 -16.28
C GLN A 192 -13.26 -8.36 -17.72
N VAL A 193 -14.41 -8.85 -18.15
CA VAL A 193 -14.99 -8.51 -19.45
C VAL A 193 -15.36 -7.04 -19.50
N TYR A 194 -16.01 -6.53 -18.45
CA TYR A 194 -16.40 -5.13 -18.37
C TYR A 194 -15.17 -4.21 -18.38
N ALA A 195 -14.17 -4.46 -17.54
CA ALA A 195 -12.93 -3.69 -17.50
C ALA A 195 -12.20 -3.72 -18.86
N GLY A 196 -12.09 -4.90 -19.49
CA GLY A 196 -11.52 -5.03 -20.84
C GLY A 196 -12.22 -4.14 -21.87
N PHE A 197 -13.55 -4.15 -21.89
CA PHE A 197 -14.31 -3.26 -22.79
C PHE A 197 -14.09 -1.78 -22.51
N GLN A 198 -13.97 -1.39 -21.26
CA GLN A 198 -13.71 0.00 -20.87
C GLN A 198 -12.33 0.46 -21.36
N VAL A 199 -11.29 -0.32 -21.06
CA VAL A 199 -9.91 -0.02 -21.47
C VAL A 199 -9.74 0.06 -22.99
N GLU A 200 -10.41 -0.82 -23.74
CA GLU A 200 -10.26 -0.91 -25.20
C GLU A 200 -11.02 0.19 -25.94
N ARG A 201 -12.11 0.68 -25.39
CA ARG A 201 -12.90 1.76 -25.99
C ARG A 201 -12.37 3.16 -25.69
N GLY A 202 -11.30 3.27 -24.86
CA GLY A 202 -10.88 4.57 -24.34
C GLY A 202 -12.01 5.21 -23.55
N ALA A 203 -12.74 4.39 -22.77
CA ALA A 203 -13.97 4.84 -22.15
C ALA A 203 -13.68 6.00 -21.18
N PRO A 204 -14.38 7.11 -21.33
CA PRO A 204 -14.31 8.19 -20.38
C PRO A 204 -14.80 7.70 -19.01
N LEU A 205 -14.47 8.45 -17.97
CA LEU A 205 -15.10 8.27 -16.67
C LEU A 205 -16.63 8.17 -16.81
N PRO A 206 -17.32 7.41 -15.96
CA PRO A 206 -18.78 7.42 -15.90
C PRO A 206 -19.31 8.84 -15.91
N TYR A 207 -20.39 9.09 -16.63
CA TYR A 207 -20.91 10.44 -16.88
C TYR A 207 -21.01 11.30 -15.60
N GLU A 208 -21.52 10.71 -14.51
CA GLU A 208 -21.63 11.39 -13.21
C GLU A 208 -20.28 11.83 -12.63
N LEU A 209 -19.24 11.00 -12.81
CA LEU A 209 -17.89 11.30 -12.35
C LEU A 209 -17.20 12.33 -13.24
N ALA A 210 -17.44 12.26 -14.56
CA ALA A 210 -16.93 13.26 -15.49
C ALA A 210 -17.52 14.66 -15.21
N GLN A 211 -18.84 14.75 -14.94
CA GLN A 211 -19.45 16.00 -14.52
C GLN A 211 -18.85 16.54 -13.23
N ARG A 212 -18.59 15.64 -12.26
CA ARG A 212 -17.97 16.04 -11.00
C ARG A 212 -16.54 16.53 -11.20
N GLU A 213 -15.78 15.88 -12.05
CA GLU A 213 -14.44 16.31 -12.45
C GLU A 213 -14.48 17.71 -13.09
N GLU A 214 -15.40 17.97 -14.00
CA GLU A 214 -15.58 19.28 -14.63
C GLU A 214 -15.91 20.39 -13.60
N ILE A 215 -16.78 20.10 -12.64
CA ILE A 215 -17.10 21.02 -11.55
C ILE A 215 -15.84 21.34 -10.73
N LEU A 216 -15.05 20.33 -10.36
CA LEU A 216 -13.82 20.50 -9.60
C LEU A 216 -12.77 21.29 -10.39
N LYS A 217 -12.63 21.05 -11.71
CA LYS A 217 -11.74 21.81 -12.59
C LYS A 217 -12.18 23.26 -12.71
N ALA A 218 -13.47 23.51 -12.94
CA ALA A 218 -13.99 24.88 -13.02
C ALA A 218 -13.79 25.65 -11.71
N GLN A 219 -13.97 25.00 -10.56
CA GLN A 219 -13.67 25.60 -9.25
C GLN A 219 -12.19 25.93 -9.10
N GLN A 220 -11.31 25.06 -9.58
CA GLN A 220 -9.87 25.27 -9.56
C GLN A 220 -9.43 26.43 -10.47
N GLU A 221 -9.99 26.52 -11.67
CA GLU A 221 -9.71 27.62 -12.63
C GLU A 221 -10.18 28.97 -12.08
N ALA A 222 -11.35 29.00 -11.44
CA ALA A 222 -11.88 30.21 -10.82
C ALA A 222 -11.09 30.64 -9.58
N HIS A 223 -10.54 29.70 -8.84
CA HIS A 223 -9.88 29.90 -7.55
C HIS A 223 -8.64 29.01 -7.38
N PRO A 224 -7.54 29.28 -8.13
CA PRO A 224 -6.33 28.42 -8.11
C PRO A 224 -5.67 28.33 -6.72
N GLU A 225 -5.87 29.33 -5.86
CA GLU A 225 -5.39 29.31 -4.48
C GLU A 225 -6.21 28.39 -3.55
N HIS A 226 -7.39 27.92 -4.00
CA HIS A 226 -8.33 27.13 -3.22
C HIS A 226 -8.32 25.66 -3.60
N ALA A 227 -7.53 25.31 -4.58
CA ALA A 227 -7.66 24.10 -5.33
C ALA A 227 -7.44 22.82 -4.50
N ILE A 228 -8.38 21.94 -4.62
CA ILE A 228 -8.06 20.54 -4.83
C ILE A 228 -7.34 20.53 -6.18
N HIS A 229 -6.02 20.59 -6.18
CA HIS A 229 -5.29 20.58 -7.45
C HIS A 229 -5.52 19.23 -8.11
N ILE A 230 -6.37 19.22 -9.14
CA ILE A 230 -6.62 18.05 -9.96
C ILE A 230 -5.79 18.23 -11.22
N ALA A 231 -4.68 17.49 -11.29
CA ALA A 231 -4.05 17.23 -12.57
C ALA A 231 -4.65 15.92 -13.09
N SER A 232 -5.56 16.01 -14.05
CA SER A 232 -6.01 14.84 -14.79
C SER A 232 -4.90 14.35 -15.69
N GLY A 233 -4.67 13.04 -15.68
CA GLY A 233 -3.79 12.37 -16.63
C GLY A 233 -4.40 12.40 -18.04
N GLU A 234 -3.58 12.06 -19.01
CA GLU A 234 -3.98 11.92 -20.42
C GLU A 234 -3.64 10.52 -20.91
N ASP A 235 -4.50 9.95 -21.76
CA ASP A 235 -4.15 8.73 -22.52
C ASP A 235 -3.26 9.13 -23.71
N LYS A 236 -2.00 8.75 -23.62
CA LYS A 236 -0.97 9.00 -24.66
C LYS A 236 -0.49 7.72 -25.33
N ARG A 237 -1.27 6.65 -25.26
CA ARG A 237 -0.95 5.39 -25.94
C ARG A 237 -0.94 5.59 -27.45
N SER A 238 0.01 4.93 -28.10
CA SER A 238 0.00 4.82 -29.57
C SER A 238 -1.08 3.86 -30.06
N ASP A 239 -1.52 4.03 -31.31
CA ASP A 239 -2.49 3.10 -31.94
C ASP A 239 -2.02 1.65 -31.88
N GLY A 240 -0.71 1.40 -31.97
CA GLY A 240 -0.13 0.06 -31.84
C GLY A 240 -0.31 -0.55 -30.46
N GLU A 241 -0.20 0.24 -29.39
CA GLU A 241 -0.44 -0.22 -28.02
C GLU A 241 -1.91 -0.54 -27.78
N VAL A 242 -2.81 0.26 -28.34
CA VAL A 242 -4.25 0.02 -28.26
C VAL A 242 -4.62 -1.26 -28.99
N VAL A 243 -4.13 -1.45 -30.23
CA VAL A 243 -4.36 -2.67 -31.03
C VAL A 243 -3.78 -3.90 -30.33
N TYR A 244 -2.56 -3.82 -29.79
CA TYR A 244 -1.97 -4.93 -29.04
C TYR A 244 -2.82 -5.31 -27.83
N SER A 245 -3.25 -4.32 -27.05
CA SER A 245 -4.12 -4.56 -25.89
C SER A 245 -5.42 -5.26 -26.30
N TRP A 246 -6.04 -4.82 -27.39
CA TRP A 246 -7.28 -5.40 -27.89
C TRP A 246 -7.10 -6.86 -28.38
N VAL A 247 -6.08 -7.11 -29.20
CA VAL A 247 -5.80 -8.45 -29.75
C VAL A 247 -5.45 -9.43 -28.63
N SER A 248 -4.52 -9.07 -27.74
CA SER A 248 -4.17 -9.93 -26.61
C SER A 248 -5.35 -10.09 -25.65
N GLY A 249 -6.18 -9.05 -25.50
CA GLY A 249 -7.41 -9.05 -24.73
C GLY A 249 -8.36 -10.17 -25.12
N ILE A 250 -8.56 -10.38 -26.40
CA ILE A 250 -9.45 -11.42 -26.93
C ILE A 250 -8.75 -12.80 -26.93
N LEU A 251 -7.54 -12.89 -27.47
CA LEU A 251 -6.87 -14.17 -27.66
C LEU A 251 -6.50 -14.87 -26.36
N LEU A 252 -6.14 -14.11 -25.32
CA LEU A 252 -5.68 -14.65 -24.05
C LEU A 252 -6.78 -14.71 -22.97
N SER A 253 -8.00 -14.25 -23.28
CA SER A 253 -9.13 -14.30 -22.33
C SER A 253 -9.42 -15.68 -21.73
N PRO A 254 -9.30 -16.82 -22.47
CA PRO A 254 -9.52 -18.13 -21.85
C PRO A 254 -8.54 -18.45 -20.71
N PHE A 255 -7.28 -18.02 -20.84
CA PHE A 255 -6.29 -18.21 -19.77
C PHE A 255 -6.61 -17.37 -18.55
N ARG A 256 -7.06 -16.13 -18.74
CA ARG A 256 -7.48 -15.23 -17.67
C ARG A 256 -8.70 -15.76 -16.92
N PHE A 257 -9.69 -16.30 -17.63
CA PHE A 257 -10.85 -16.93 -16.99
C PHE A 257 -10.47 -18.17 -16.15
N ILE A 258 -9.47 -18.94 -16.58
CA ILE A 258 -8.99 -20.08 -15.83
C ILE A 258 -8.17 -19.65 -14.61
N SER A 259 -7.34 -18.60 -14.75
CA SER A 259 -6.47 -18.12 -13.65
C SER A 259 -7.25 -17.35 -12.58
N SER A 260 -8.37 -16.70 -12.93
CA SER A 260 -9.10 -15.81 -12.03
C SER A 260 -9.63 -16.49 -10.75
N PRO A 261 -10.21 -17.70 -10.76
CA PRO A 261 -10.61 -18.35 -9.52
C PRO A 261 -9.45 -18.71 -8.60
N LEU A 262 -8.27 -18.99 -9.16
CA LEU A 262 -7.08 -19.26 -8.36
C LEU A 262 -6.61 -17.97 -7.65
N ILE A 263 -6.56 -16.86 -8.38
CA ILE A 263 -6.14 -15.56 -7.83
C ILE A 263 -7.16 -15.08 -6.77
N ASP A 264 -8.47 -15.21 -7.02
CA ASP A 264 -9.51 -14.89 -6.02
C ASP A 264 -9.40 -15.78 -4.78
N SER A 265 -9.20 -17.08 -4.95
CA SER A 265 -9.06 -18.04 -3.85
C SER A 265 -7.95 -17.64 -2.88
N PHE A 266 -6.76 -17.38 -3.42
CA PHE A 266 -5.58 -17.05 -2.61
C PHE A 266 -5.59 -15.58 -2.15
N GLY A 267 -6.00 -14.68 -3.03
CA GLY A 267 -5.93 -13.24 -2.81
C GLY A 267 -6.86 -12.75 -1.73
N THR A 268 -8.12 -13.20 -1.69
CA THR A 268 -9.10 -12.75 -0.68
C THR A 268 -8.65 -13.10 0.73
N SER A 269 -8.25 -14.35 0.98
CA SER A 269 -7.83 -14.79 2.32
C SER A 269 -6.49 -14.16 2.75
N ALA A 270 -5.59 -13.92 1.78
CA ALA A 270 -4.36 -13.18 2.04
C ALA A 270 -4.63 -11.71 2.38
N TRP A 271 -5.54 -11.09 1.66
CA TRP A 271 -5.97 -9.71 1.90
C TRP A 271 -6.54 -9.53 3.31
N ASP A 272 -7.46 -10.39 3.72
CA ASP A 272 -8.03 -10.34 5.06
C ASP A 272 -6.97 -10.48 6.16
N ASN A 273 -5.99 -11.37 5.96
CA ASN A 273 -4.90 -11.55 6.92
C ASN A 273 -3.94 -10.35 6.94
N MET A 274 -3.65 -9.75 5.77
CA MET A 274 -2.86 -8.52 5.70
C MET A 274 -3.56 -7.34 6.38
N LEU A 275 -4.88 -7.17 6.19
CA LEU A 275 -5.67 -6.15 6.90
C LEU A 275 -5.59 -6.33 8.42
N ARG A 276 -5.71 -7.56 8.90
CA ARG A 276 -5.53 -7.86 10.33
C ARG A 276 -4.15 -7.40 10.82
N GLN A 277 -3.10 -7.66 10.06
CA GLN A 277 -1.74 -7.25 10.46
C GLN A 277 -1.57 -5.73 10.50
N THR A 278 -2.19 -4.97 9.59
CA THR A 278 -2.14 -3.50 9.65
C THR A 278 -2.77 -2.96 10.95
N GLN A 279 -3.85 -3.58 11.40
CA GLN A 279 -4.52 -3.21 12.64
C GLN A 279 -3.64 -3.56 13.87
N LEU A 280 -3.05 -4.74 13.89
CA LEU A 280 -2.22 -5.19 15.02
C LEU A 280 -0.99 -4.30 15.27
N LEU A 281 -0.46 -3.61 14.24
CA LEU A 281 0.66 -2.69 14.40
C LEU A 281 0.40 -1.59 15.45
N LEU A 282 -0.85 -1.16 15.60
CA LEU A 282 -1.23 0.01 16.40
C LEU A 282 -2.20 -0.32 17.53
N HIS A 283 -2.99 -1.38 17.41
CA HIS A 283 -3.98 -1.73 18.42
C HIS A 283 -3.40 -2.60 19.55
N PRO A 284 -3.97 -2.51 20.76
CA PRO A 284 -3.54 -3.33 21.87
C PRO A 284 -3.78 -4.82 21.58
N MET A 285 -2.76 -5.62 21.84
CA MET A 285 -2.82 -7.07 21.79
C MET A 285 -2.97 -7.66 23.18
N THR A 286 -3.67 -8.79 23.27
CA THR A 286 -3.70 -9.57 24.52
C THR A 286 -2.74 -10.74 24.36
N GLU A 287 -1.63 -10.70 25.08
CA GLU A 287 -0.69 -11.82 25.19
C GLU A 287 -0.99 -12.60 26.47
N TYR A 288 -0.77 -13.90 26.46
CA TYR A 288 -0.88 -14.74 27.65
C TYR A 288 0.53 -15.04 28.16
N VAL A 289 0.88 -14.44 29.31
CA VAL A 289 2.14 -14.70 29.99
C VAL A 289 1.82 -15.55 31.23
N ASP A 290 2.43 -16.73 31.33
CA ASP A 290 2.18 -17.70 32.41
C ASP A 290 0.68 -18.00 32.66
N GLY A 291 -0.11 -18.03 31.59
CA GLY A 291 -1.54 -18.30 31.65
C GLY A 291 -2.42 -17.11 32.07
N HIS A 292 -1.83 -15.93 32.28
CA HIS A 292 -2.54 -14.69 32.60
C HIS A 292 -2.60 -13.75 31.39
N PRO A 293 -3.76 -13.15 31.09
CA PRO A 293 -3.88 -12.20 29.99
C PRO A 293 -3.10 -10.92 30.34
N ASN A 294 -2.16 -10.55 29.48
CA ASN A 294 -1.43 -9.30 29.51
C ASN A 294 -1.79 -8.46 28.29
N LYS A 295 -2.26 -7.23 28.50
CA LYS A 295 -2.53 -6.30 27.39
C LYS A 295 -1.24 -5.58 27.03
N ARG A 296 -0.81 -5.77 25.81
CA ARG A 296 0.35 -5.08 25.22
C ARG A 296 -0.12 -4.12 24.13
N GLN A 297 0.43 -2.92 24.13
CA GLN A 297 0.25 -1.98 23.02
C GLN A 297 0.99 -2.49 21.79
N GLY A 298 0.46 -2.24 20.58
CA GLY A 298 1.17 -2.54 19.33
C GLY A 298 2.52 -1.80 19.27
N ASP A 299 3.57 -2.44 18.82
CA ASP A 299 4.92 -1.88 18.90
C ASP A 299 5.11 -0.66 17.99
N LEU A 300 4.39 -0.57 16.85
CA LEU A 300 4.38 0.65 16.05
C LEU A 300 3.74 1.82 16.80
N ALA A 301 2.70 1.57 17.61
CA ALA A 301 2.12 2.60 18.46
C ALA A 301 3.15 3.16 19.45
N ALA A 302 3.95 2.30 20.09
CA ALA A 302 5.02 2.73 21.01
C ALA A 302 6.10 3.55 20.27
N VAL A 303 6.51 3.12 19.07
CA VAL A 303 7.44 3.87 18.20
C VAL A 303 6.89 5.25 17.89
N MET A 304 5.63 5.33 17.43
CA MET A 304 5.02 6.59 17.03
C MET A 304 4.69 7.51 18.19
N GLU A 305 4.38 6.95 19.36
CA GLU A 305 4.24 7.74 20.60
C GLU A 305 5.57 8.42 20.95
N ARG A 306 6.67 7.70 20.86
CA ARG A 306 8.00 8.28 21.07
C ARG A 306 8.34 9.34 20.02
N ILE A 307 8.06 9.07 18.74
CA ILE A 307 8.22 10.05 17.65
C ILE A 307 7.40 11.31 17.97
N ARG A 308 6.12 11.19 18.26
CA ARG A 308 5.23 12.31 18.58
C ARG A 308 5.82 13.18 19.70
N ASP A 309 6.26 12.54 20.79
CA ASP A 309 6.74 13.27 21.97
C ASP A 309 8.07 14.00 21.69
N GLU A 310 8.99 13.37 20.95
CA GLU A 310 10.24 14.01 20.52
C GLU A 310 9.97 15.17 19.54
N LEU A 311 9.04 14.99 18.63
CA LEU A 311 8.69 16.04 17.65
C LEU A 311 7.97 17.22 18.28
N LYS A 312 7.11 16.98 19.29
CA LYS A 312 6.52 18.08 20.07
C LYS A 312 7.61 18.91 20.76
N LYS A 313 8.65 18.27 21.33
CA LYS A 313 9.80 18.97 21.91
C LYS A 313 10.57 19.77 20.85
N LEU A 314 10.78 19.21 19.67
CA LEU A 314 11.51 19.85 18.58
C LEU A 314 10.72 21.01 17.93
N LYS A 315 9.40 20.93 17.87
CA LYS A 315 8.56 22.06 17.40
C LYS A 315 8.47 23.22 18.39
N GLN A 316 8.77 23.00 19.67
CA GLN A 316 8.87 24.06 20.68
C GLN A 316 10.21 24.82 20.61
N GLY A 317 11.20 24.31 19.88
CA GLY A 317 12.51 24.90 19.69
C GLY A 317 12.61 25.83 18.47
N LYS A 318 13.79 26.44 18.29
CA LYS A 318 14.08 27.30 17.11
C LYS A 318 14.18 26.49 15.79
N ASP A 319 14.46 25.21 15.89
CA ASP A 319 14.61 24.29 14.74
C ASP A 319 13.36 23.43 14.60
N GLN A 320 12.40 23.89 13.81
CA GLN A 320 11.17 23.13 13.53
C GLN A 320 11.44 21.99 12.55
N TRP A 321 11.12 20.78 12.97
CA TRP A 321 11.16 19.62 12.06
C TRP A 321 9.94 19.57 11.15
N GLU A 322 10.16 19.35 9.86
CA GLU A 322 9.12 18.97 8.91
C GLU A 322 8.94 17.46 8.92
N ILE A 323 7.70 16.98 9.02
CA ILE A 323 7.38 15.56 9.05
C ILE A 323 6.50 15.22 7.87
N VAL A 324 6.96 14.25 7.09
CA VAL A 324 6.25 13.73 5.92
C VAL A 324 5.90 12.28 6.16
N LEU A 325 4.62 11.92 6.07
CA LEU A 325 4.16 10.54 6.03
C LEU A 325 3.90 10.14 4.58
N VAL A 326 4.57 9.08 4.13
CA VAL A 326 4.42 8.55 2.78
C VAL A 326 3.87 7.14 2.88
N GLY A 327 2.72 6.89 2.28
CA GLY A 327 2.11 5.56 2.18
C GLY A 327 1.97 5.12 0.74
N HIS A 328 2.50 3.94 0.42
CA HIS A 328 2.26 3.29 -0.85
C HIS A 328 1.28 2.13 -0.67
N SER A 329 0.26 2.05 -1.52
CA SER A 329 -0.68 0.92 -1.55
C SER A 329 -1.26 0.64 -0.15
N MET A 330 -1.08 -0.56 0.41
CA MET A 330 -1.53 -0.93 1.77
C MET A 330 -0.88 -0.12 2.89
N GLY A 331 0.27 0.51 2.66
CA GLY A 331 0.89 1.41 3.64
C GLY A 331 -0.03 2.57 4.03
N THR A 332 -0.96 2.95 3.16
CA THR A 332 -1.96 3.98 3.44
C THR A 332 -2.98 3.55 4.51
N ILE A 333 -3.28 2.25 4.60
CA ILE A 333 -4.14 1.68 5.66
C ILE A 333 -3.44 1.82 7.01
N VAL A 334 -2.13 1.50 7.07
CA VAL A 334 -1.33 1.68 8.29
C VAL A 334 -1.31 3.16 8.72
N ILE A 335 -1.15 4.08 7.77
CA ILE A 335 -1.19 5.52 8.08
C ILE A 335 -2.56 5.95 8.58
N ASN A 336 -3.66 5.44 8.00
CA ASN A 336 -5.00 5.73 8.50
C ASN A 336 -5.18 5.31 9.96
N GLU A 337 -4.74 4.10 10.31
CA GLU A 337 -4.76 3.63 11.71
C GLU A 337 -3.87 4.51 12.61
N LEU A 338 -2.70 4.94 12.09
CA LEU A 338 -1.81 5.85 12.80
C LEU A 338 -2.47 7.19 13.11
N LEU A 339 -3.13 7.81 12.12
CA LEU A 339 -3.82 9.09 12.29
C LEU A 339 -5.02 9.00 13.25
N ARG A 340 -5.70 7.84 13.29
CA ARG A 340 -6.74 7.58 14.31
C ARG A 340 -6.17 7.47 15.71
N ALA A 341 -5.04 6.76 15.86
CA ALA A 341 -4.39 6.55 17.15
C ALA A 341 -3.73 7.83 17.68
N PHE A 342 -3.19 8.68 16.80
CA PHE A 342 -2.44 9.88 17.13
C PHE A 342 -2.97 11.11 16.36
N PRO A 343 -4.17 11.61 16.68
CA PRO A 343 -4.74 12.76 15.99
C PRO A 343 -3.96 14.07 16.23
N ASP A 344 -3.07 14.08 17.22
CA ASP A 344 -2.20 15.19 17.60
C ASP A 344 -0.74 15.03 17.10
N LEU A 345 -0.48 14.07 16.22
CA LEU A 345 0.83 13.90 15.58
C LEU A 345 1.11 15.11 14.68
N PRO A 346 2.22 15.83 14.87
CA PRO A 346 2.49 17.07 14.13
C PRO A 346 3.06 16.77 12.74
N VAL A 347 2.20 16.34 11.81
CA VAL A 347 2.56 16.03 10.42
C VAL A 347 2.33 17.25 9.53
N ASP A 348 3.32 17.58 8.70
CA ASP A 348 3.22 18.69 7.74
C ASP A 348 2.65 18.23 6.40
N LYS A 349 2.99 17.01 5.97
CA LYS A 349 2.52 16.43 4.70
C LYS A 349 2.19 14.96 4.85
N ILE A 350 1.12 14.56 4.18
CA ILE A 350 0.74 13.17 3.99
C ILE A 350 0.68 12.92 2.48
N VAL A 351 1.41 11.92 2.00
CA VAL A 351 1.45 11.56 0.57
C VAL A 351 1.01 10.12 0.40
N TYR A 352 -0.09 9.92 -0.28
CA TYR A 352 -0.58 8.60 -0.66
C TYR A 352 -0.24 8.33 -2.11
N MET A 353 0.32 7.16 -2.38
CA MET A 353 0.69 6.68 -3.70
C MET A 353 -0.06 5.39 -3.98
N ALA A 354 -0.96 5.40 -4.97
CA ALA A 354 -1.82 4.27 -5.32
C ALA A 354 -2.48 3.65 -4.06
N ALA A 355 -3.24 4.45 -3.32
CA ALA A 355 -3.75 4.11 -1.99
C ALA A 355 -4.71 2.91 -2.00
N ALA A 356 -4.40 1.85 -1.26
CA ALA A 356 -5.26 0.68 -1.11
C ALA A 356 -6.28 0.79 0.05
N CYS A 357 -6.22 1.85 0.85
CA CYS A 357 -7.27 2.15 1.82
C CYS A 357 -8.58 2.55 1.10
N SER A 358 -9.72 2.32 1.74
CA SER A 358 -11.00 2.67 1.16
C SER A 358 -11.29 4.17 1.24
N VAL A 359 -12.23 4.65 0.41
CA VAL A 359 -12.78 6.02 0.51
C VAL A 359 -13.32 6.26 1.92
N ARG A 360 -14.11 5.32 2.45
CA ARG A 360 -14.65 5.38 3.83
C ARG A 360 -13.54 5.53 4.87
N ASP A 361 -12.43 4.83 4.68
CA ASP A 361 -11.32 4.84 5.60
C ASP A 361 -10.65 6.22 5.65
N VAL A 362 -10.47 6.87 4.50
CA VAL A 362 -9.98 8.27 4.41
C VAL A 362 -10.98 9.25 5.06
N GLU A 363 -12.27 9.08 4.81
CA GLU A 363 -13.32 9.91 5.41
C GLU A 363 -13.34 9.81 6.95
N GLN A 364 -12.98 8.65 7.51
CA GLN A 364 -12.98 8.38 8.95
C GLN A 364 -11.63 8.61 9.65
N SER A 365 -10.54 8.80 8.92
CA SER A 365 -9.20 9.01 9.49
C SER A 365 -8.56 10.32 9.02
N VAL A 366 -8.28 10.43 7.73
CA VAL A 366 -7.53 11.56 7.16
C VAL A 366 -8.34 12.85 7.27
N LEU A 367 -9.62 12.85 6.88
CA LEU A 367 -10.43 14.07 6.94
C LEU A 367 -10.58 14.63 8.36
N PRO A 368 -10.92 13.84 9.40
CA PRO A 368 -10.93 14.32 10.77
C PRO A 368 -9.57 14.85 11.23
N TYR A 369 -8.49 14.16 10.87
CA TYR A 369 -7.13 14.59 11.17
C TYR A 369 -6.81 15.96 10.54
N LEU A 370 -7.09 16.16 9.25
CA LEU A 370 -6.83 17.41 8.54
C LEU A 370 -7.68 18.59 9.07
N ARG A 371 -8.90 18.31 9.53
CA ARG A 371 -9.77 19.32 10.17
C ARG A 371 -9.22 19.83 11.50
N GLN A 372 -8.52 18.98 12.23
CA GLN A 372 -7.83 19.36 13.47
C GLN A 372 -6.46 19.99 13.19
N ASN A 373 -5.78 19.55 12.14
CA ASN A 373 -4.42 19.97 11.76
C ASN A 373 -4.47 20.75 10.43
N THR A 374 -5.04 21.95 10.46
CA THR A 374 -5.38 22.74 9.27
C THR A 374 -4.18 23.17 8.42
N THR A 375 -2.96 23.09 8.93
CA THR A 375 -1.71 23.36 8.20
C THR A 375 -1.20 22.15 7.41
N THR A 376 -1.63 20.94 7.78
CA THR A 376 -1.21 19.70 7.10
C THR A 376 -1.77 19.64 5.69
N LYS A 377 -0.91 19.29 4.73
CA LYS A 377 -1.28 19.06 3.33
C LYS A 377 -1.40 17.56 3.07
N PHE A 378 -2.44 17.17 2.37
CA PHE A 378 -2.65 15.79 1.93
C PHE A 378 -2.59 15.70 0.41
N TYR A 379 -1.79 14.77 -0.09
CA TYR A 379 -1.62 14.51 -1.52
C TYR A 379 -2.00 13.06 -1.82
N ASN A 380 -2.89 12.87 -2.81
CA ASN A 380 -3.24 11.57 -3.35
C ASN A 380 -2.75 11.45 -4.79
N LEU A 381 -1.89 10.47 -5.04
CA LEU A 381 -1.27 10.24 -6.34
C LEU A 381 -1.83 8.94 -6.91
N SER A 382 -2.46 9.04 -8.07
CA SER A 382 -3.15 7.94 -8.74
C SER A 382 -2.55 7.67 -10.12
N LEU A 383 -2.57 6.42 -10.56
CA LEU A 383 -2.40 6.10 -11.97
C LEU A 383 -3.56 6.67 -12.78
N TYR A 384 -3.36 6.76 -14.10
CA TYR A 384 -4.46 6.96 -15.01
C TYR A 384 -5.48 5.83 -14.87
N HIS A 385 -6.77 6.16 -14.82
CA HIS A 385 -7.82 5.17 -14.53
C HIS A 385 -7.80 3.96 -15.48
N MET A 386 -7.46 4.17 -16.77
CA MET A 386 -7.33 3.06 -17.72
C MET A 386 -6.04 2.25 -17.51
N ALA A 387 -4.99 2.84 -16.94
CA ALA A 387 -3.79 2.11 -16.56
C ALA A 387 -4.08 1.17 -15.38
N GLU A 388 -4.89 1.63 -14.40
CA GLU A 388 -5.33 0.80 -13.28
C GLU A 388 -6.15 -0.43 -13.74
N GLU A 389 -7.12 -0.23 -14.65
CA GLU A 389 -7.97 -1.32 -15.14
C GLU A 389 -7.27 -2.22 -16.17
N GLY A 390 -6.33 -1.66 -16.93
CA GLY A 390 -5.65 -2.32 -18.06
C GLY A 390 -4.29 -2.91 -17.75
N GLU A 391 -3.79 -2.83 -16.52
CA GLU A 391 -2.47 -3.33 -16.17
C GLU A 391 -2.31 -4.81 -16.56
N ILE A 392 -1.25 -5.11 -17.32
CA ILE A 392 -0.99 -6.45 -17.86
C ILE A 392 0.07 -7.15 -17.01
N HIS A 393 -0.26 -8.38 -16.59
CA HIS A 393 0.63 -9.23 -15.80
C HIS A 393 0.99 -10.52 -16.55
N TYR A 394 2.21 -11.00 -16.38
CA TYR A 394 2.68 -12.30 -16.89
C TYR A 394 2.29 -12.57 -18.35
N LEU A 395 2.66 -11.65 -19.24
CA LEU A 395 2.36 -11.74 -20.69
C LEU A 395 0.85 -11.82 -20.99
N ASP A 396 0.00 -11.21 -20.16
CA ASP A 396 -1.46 -11.20 -20.31
C ASP A 396 -2.15 -12.59 -20.12
N LEU A 397 -1.46 -13.51 -19.44
CA LEU A 397 -2.00 -14.84 -19.12
C LEU A 397 -2.83 -14.89 -17.83
N VAL A 398 -2.71 -13.86 -16.99
CA VAL A 398 -3.52 -13.69 -15.78
C VAL A 398 -4.47 -12.51 -15.92
N MET A 399 -5.36 -12.34 -14.97
CA MET A 399 -6.31 -11.24 -14.96
C MET A 399 -5.62 -9.88 -15.16
N ARG A 400 -6.24 -9.02 -15.93
CA ARG A 400 -5.85 -7.62 -16.07
C ARG A 400 -6.30 -6.81 -14.87
N GLY A 401 -5.74 -5.64 -14.76
CA GLY A 401 -6.00 -4.68 -13.71
C GLY A 401 -4.88 -4.64 -12.69
N SER A 402 -4.72 -3.49 -12.07
CA SER A 402 -3.79 -3.29 -10.97
C SER A 402 -4.23 -4.04 -9.72
N LEU A 403 -3.38 -4.04 -8.70
CA LEU A 403 -3.77 -4.54 -7.39
C LEU A 403 -5.02 -3.83 -6.84
N LEU A 404 -5.18 -2.52 -7.08
CA LEU A 404 -6.34 -1.77 -6.62
C LEU A 404 -7.63 -2.25 -7.30
N SER A 405 -7.57 -2.51 -8.61
CA SER A 405 -8.70 -3.09 -9.34
C SER A 405 -9.08 -4.47 -8.80
N TRP A 406 -8.10 -5.31 -8.47
CA TRP A 406 -8.37 -6.62 -7.88
C TRP A 406 -8.96 -6.53 -6.47
N ILE A 407 -8.51 -5.56 -5.66
CA ILE A 407 -9.11 -5.28 -4.35
C ILE A 407 -10.55 -4.87 -4.51
N ASP A 408 -10.84 -3.93 -5.41
CA ASP A 408 -12.17 -3.38 -5.64
C ASP A 408 -13.15 -4.38 -6.27
N ASP A 409 -12.66 -5.29 -7.10
CA ASP A 409 -13.50 -6.22 -7.82
C ASP A 409 -13.80 -7.50 -7.02
N PHE A 410 -12.84 -7.97 -6.20
CA PHE A 410 -13.02 -9.27 -5.54
C PHE A 410 -12.26 -9.50 -4.23
N PHE A 411 -11.07 -8.94 -3.95
CA PHE A 411 -10.36 -9.24 -2.70
C PHE A 411 -11.08 -8.67 -1.48
N ALA A 412 -11.43 -7.38 -1.51
CA ALA A 412 -12.10 -6.71 -0.40
C ALA A 412 -13.62 -6.93 -0.41
N ASN A 413 -14.18 -7.39 -1.54
CA ASN A 413 -15.62 -7.54 -1.72
C ASN A 413 -16.42 -6.30 -1.30
N PRO A 414 -16.14 -5.11 -1.87
CA PRO A 414 -16.74 -3.85 -1.46
C PRO A 414 -18.26 -3.87 -1.66
N MET A 415 -18.99 -3.50 -0.62
CA MET A 415 -20.48 -3.49 -0.64
C MET A 415 -21.03 -2.17 -1.17
N THR A 416 -20.26 -1.10 -1.06
CA THR A 416 -20.63 0.24 -1.52
C THR A 416 -19.47 0.92 -2.24
N PRO A 417 -19.71 1.95 -3.05
CA PRO A 417 -18.62 2.72 -3.69
C PRO A 417 -17.61 3.32 -2.68
N ARG A 418 -18.02 3.56 -1.43
CA ARG A 418 -17.12 4.06 -0.37
C ARG A 418 -16.17 2.99 0.18
N ASP A 419 -16.47 1.72 -0.04
CA ASP A 419 -15.60 0.62 0.38
C ASP A 419 -14.50 0.33 -0.64
N LYS A 420 -14.52 1.00 -1.80
CA LYS A 420 -13.52 0.90 -2.85
C LYS A 420 -12.26 1.70 -2.54
N THR A 421 -11.16 1.32 -3.17
CA THR A 421 -9.81 1.88 -2.92
C THR A 421 -9.72 3.36 -3.30
N TYR A 422 -9.18 4.17 -2.41
CA TYR A 422 -9.04 5.62 -2.59
C TYR A 422 -7.99 5.99 -3.65
N GLY A 423 -7.02 5.12 -3.92
CA GLY A 423 -5.94 5.33 -4.88
C GLY A 423 -6.39 5.33 -6.34
N GLN A 424 -7.56 4.79 -6.65
CA GLN A 424 -8.14 4.92 -7.97
C GLN A 424 -8.80 6.30 -8.15
N TYR A 425 -8.43 7.02 -9.22
CA TYR A 425 -8.94 8.36 -9.50
C TYR A 425 -10.49 8.43 -9.53
N ALA A 426 -11.13 7.46 -10.17
CA ALA A 426 -12.59 7.36 -10.19
C ALA A 426 -13.22 7.25 -8.80
N ASN A 427 -12.56 6.58 -7.86
CA ASN A 427 -13.04 6.45 -6.49
C ASN A 427 -12.78 7.71 -5.66
N PHE A 428 -11.65 8.39 -5.90
CA PHE A 428 -11.40 9.71 -5.33
C PHE A 428 -12.55 10.68 -5.67
N LEU A 429 -12.99 10.70 -6.92
CA LEU A 429 -14.11 11.54 -7.37
C LEU A 429 -15.44 11.23 -6.65
N ARG A 430 -15.58 10.07 -6.02
CA ARG A 430 -16.75 9.67 -5.20
C ARG A 430 -16.70 10.16 -3.78
N THR A 431 -15.57 10.71 -3.32
CA THR A 431 -15.43 11.22 -1.96
C THR A 431 -16.43 12.35 -1.71
N GLU A 432 -17.25 12.20 -0.70
CA GLU A 432 -18.20 13.23 -0.31
C GLU A 432 -17.54 14.25 0.63
N GLN A 433 -18.06 15.48 0.64
CA GLN A 433 -17.71 16.52 1.60
C GLN A 433 -16.21 16.92 1.58
N ILE A 434 -15.56 16.94 0.44
CA ILE A 434 -14.28 17.60 0.33
C ILE A 434 -14.54 19.12 0.23
N CYS A 435 -14.23 19.81 1.29
CA CYS A 435 -14.32 21.28 1.38
C CYS A 435 -12.90 21.84 1.29
N PRO A 436 -12.53 22.56 0.20
CA PRO A 436 -11.21 23.14 0.07
C PRO A 436 -10.96 24.25 1.11
N ALA A 437 -9.73 24.35 1.62
CA ALA A 437 -9.36 25.18 2.77
C ALA A 437 -9.42 26.70 2.53
N ASN A 438 -9.39 27.15 1.28
CA ASN A 438 -9.02 28.52 0.96
C ASN A 438 -10.08 29.32 0.20
N LEU A 439 -11.35 29.21 0.53
CA LEU A 439 -12.37 30.08 -0.06
C LEU A 439 -12.32 31.45 0.60
N ASN A 440 -11.80 32.44 -0.10
CA ASN A 440 -11.67 33.83 0.39
C ASN A 440 -12.91 34.69 0.11
N GLU A 441 -13.87 34.21 -0.68
CA GLU A 441 -15.11 34.95 -0.91
C GLU A 441 -16.28 34.28 -0.20
N PRO A 442 -17.04 35.05 0.60
CA PRO A 442 -18.22 34.54 1.28
C PRO A 442 -19.34 34.32 0.26
N ASN A 443 -19.43 33.09 -0.28
CA ASN A 443 -20.65 32.65 -0.93
C ASN A 443 -21.53 32.00 0.14
N PRO A 444 -22.67 32.55 0.51
CA PRO A 444 -23.52 32.03 1.59
C PRO A 444 -23.98 30.61 1.36
N GLU A 445 -24.21 30.19 0.10
CA GLU A 445 -24.61 28.81 -0.22
C GLU A 445 -23.44 27.85 0.00
N PHE A 446 -22.23 28.26 -0.37
CA PHE A 446 -21.04 27.45 -0.15
C PHE A 446 -20.66 27.35 1.34
N GLU A 447 -20.81 28.43 2.10
CA GLU A 447 -20.57 28.40 3.54
C GLU A 447 -21.53 27.48 4.30
N GLN A 448 -22.74 27.32 3.79
CA GLN A 448 -23.70 26.39 4.34
C GLN A 448 -23.29 24.93 4.09
N ILE A 449 -22.69 24.63 2.91
CA ILE A 449 -22.27 23.30 2.52
C ILE A 449 -20.87 22.98 3.04
N CYS A 450 -19.96 23.97 2.98
CA CYS A 450 -18.53 23.87 3.34
C CYS A 450 -18.14 24.88 4.41
N PRO A 451 -18.65 24.78 5.62
CA PRO A 451 -18.28 25.70 6.70
C PRO A 451 -16.78 25.59 7.01
N PRO A 452 -16.16 26.66 7.55
CA PRO A 452 -14.71 26.74 7.77
C PRO A 452 -14.10 25.53 8.48
N GLN A 453 -14.82 24.95 9.42
CA GLN A 453 -14.39 23.76 10.19
C GLN A 453 -14.31 22.48 9.37
N LEU A 454 -14.91 22.40 8.19
CA LEU A 454 -14.83 21.26 7.29
C LEU A 454 -13.78 21.41 6.20
N ARG A 455 -13.13 22.57 6.12
CA ARG A 455 -12.16 22.88 5.06
C ARG A 455 -10.84 22.19 5.30
N VAL A 456 -10.31 21.54 4.25
CA VAL A 456 -9.09 20.73 4.30
C VAL A 456 -8.20 21.01 3.09
N ARG A 457 -6.90 20.77 3.23
CA ARG A 457 -5.90 20.91 2.16
C ARG A 457 -5.64 19.58 1.51
N ILE A 458 -6.45 19.23 0.52
CA ILE A 458 -6.34 17.99 -0.26
C ILE A 458 -5.92 18.32 -1.68
N TYR A 459 -4.98 17.55 -2.20
CA TYR A 459 -4.47 17.66 -3.56
C TYR A 459 -4.51 16.30 -4.24
N GLN A 460 -5.06 16.25 -5.45
CA GLN A 460 -5.14 15.06 -6.27
C GLN A 460 -4.28 15.20 -7.52
N LYS A 461 -3.50 14.17 -7.84
CA LYS A 461 -2.76 14.04 -9.08
C LYS A 461 -3.07 12.70 -9.73
N GLU A 462 -3.56 12.71 -10.97
CA GLU A 462 -3.59 11.56 -11.86
C GLU A 462 -2.43 11.68 -12.85
N PHE A 463 -1.60 10.63 -12.96
CA PHE A 463 -0.49 10.59 -13.93
C PHE A 463 -0.99 10.21 -15.32
N SER A 464 -0.24 10.56 -16.37
CA SER A 464 -0.60 10.19 -17.74
C SER A 464 -0.18 8.76 -18.08
N TYR A 465 -0.86 8.14 -19.08
CA TYR A 465 -0.69 6.75 -19.48
C TYR A 465 -0.19 6.61 -20.91
N GLY A 466 0.71 5.68 -21.19
CA GLY A 466 1.26 5.37 -22.51
C GLY A 466 2.77 5.64 -22.60
N LYS A 467 3.45 4.97 -23.53
CA LYS A 467 4.91 5.07 -23.70
C LYS A 467 5.41 6.43 -24.21
N SER A 468 4.52 7.25 -24.77
CA SER A 468 4.87 8.62 -25.19
C SER A 468 4.91 9.63 -24.06
N VAL A 469 4.59 9.21 -22.83
CA VAL A 469 4.69 10.01 -21.62
C VAL A 469 6.17 10.13 -21.20
N SER A 470 6.47 11.11 -20.37
CA SER A 470 7.83 11.19 -19.78
C SER A 470 8.18 9.88 -19.09
N ASP A 471 9.41 9.40 -19.25
CA ASP A 471 9.89 8.13 -18.65
C ASP A 471 9.75 8.08 -17.12
N THR A 472 9.36 9.18 -16.50
CA THR A 472 9.16 9.31 -15.06
C THR A 472 7.75 9.06 -14.58
N ASP A 473 6.71 9.12 -15.43
CA ASP A 473 5.33 8.88 -14.99
C ASP A 473 5.07 7.39 -14.74
N PRO A 474 4.46 7.01 -13.61
CA PRO A 474 4.18 5.62 -13.30
C PRO A 474 3.12 5.05 -14.26
N GLN A 475 3.40 3.89 -14.83
CA GLN A 475 2.52 3.20 -15.79
C GLN A 475 1.82 1.99 -15.16
N LYS A 476 2.31 1.54 -13.99
CA LYS A 476 1.82 0.39 -13.23
C LYS A 476 1.78 0.71 -11.75
N HIS A 477 0.98 -0.02 -11.03
CA HIS A 477 0.87 0.12 -9.58
C HIS A 477 2.23 0.05 -8.85
N GLY A 478 3.11 -0.87 -9.26
CA GLY A 478 4.45 -1.02 -8.68
C GLY A 478 5.44 0.08 -9.05
N ASP A 479 5.18 0.89 -10.08
CA ASP A 479 6.11 1.92 -10.55
C ASP A 479 6.26 3.09 -9.55
N PHE A 480 5.28 3.27 -8.66
CA PHE A 480 5.38 4.29 -7.60
C PHE A 480 6.59 4.09 -6.66
N ASP A 481 7.14 2.90 -6.62
CA ASP A 481 8.36 2.62 -5.87
C ASP A 481 9.67 2.96 -6.63
N ARG A 482 9.59 3.32 -7.92
CA ARG A 482 10.77 3.54 -8.77
C ARG A 482 11.36 4.93 -8.64
N CYS A 483 10.51 5.92 -8.51
CA CYS A 483 10.89 7.33 -8.45
C CYS A 483 10.46 7.95 -7.12
N PRO A 484 11.08 9.06 -6.70
CA PRO A 484 10.69 9.76 -5.48
C PRO A 484 9.38 10.56 -5.67
N PHE A 485 8.30 9.90 -6.06
CA PHE A 485 6.98 10.51 -6.27
C PHE A 485 6.42 11.20 -5.03
N TRP A 486 6.93 10.91 -3.84
CA TRP A 486 6.64 11.62 -2.59
C TRP A 486 7.19 13.06 -2.57
N ASP A 487 8.08 13.43 -3.51
CA ASP A 487 8.65 14.79 -3.60
C ASP A 487 7.71 15.72 -4.36
N GLU A 488 7.49 16.93 -3.82
CA GLU A 488 6.58 17.92 -4.40
C GLU A 488 6.90 18.27 -5.86
N ARG A 489 8.15 18.10 -6.29
CA ARG A 489 8.57 18.36 -7.68
C ARG A 489 7.85 17.48 -8.71
N PHE A 490 7.29 16.32 -8.30
CA PHE A 490 6.54 15.45 -9.20
C PHE A 490 5.06 15.84 -9.34
N TYR A 491 4.50 16.56 -8.38
CA TYR A 491 3.08 16.86 -8.35
C TYR A 491 2.74 18.33 -8.07
N SER A 492 3.72 19.19 -7.78
CA SER A 492 3.47 20.62 -7.63
C SER A 492 3.09 21.24 -8.98
N PRO A 493 2.09 22.13 -9.02
CA PRO A 493 1.72 22.87 -10.21
C PRO A 493 2.79 23.88 -10.64
N GLU A 494 3.63 24.33 -9.71
CA GLU A 494 4.77 25.19 -10.02
C GLU A 494 5.93 24.29 -10.46
N PRO A 495 6.33 24.28 -11.74
CA PRO A 495 7.54 23.61 -12.16
C PRO A 495 8.74 24.38 -11.59
N SER A 496 9.09 24.13 -10.35
CA SER A 496 10.42 24.49 -9.88
C SER A 496 11.37 23.80 -10.85
N ALA A 497 12.28 24.56 -11.43
CA ALA A 497 13.20 24.15 -12.49
C ALA A 497 13.59 22.68 -12.33
N LYS A 498 13.34 21.87 -13.37
CA LYS A 498 13.66 20.43 -13.41
C LYS A 498 15.09 20.27 -12.91
N ASP A 499 15.24 19.87 -11.67
CA ASP A 499 16.56 19.51 -11.14
C ASP A 499 16.94 18.19 -11.82
N PRO A 500 18.00 18.16 -12.66
CA PRO A 500 18.37 16.96 -13.42
C PRO A 500 18.83 15.79 -12.56
N LYS A 501 18.78 15.91 -11.23
CA LYS A 501 19.25 14.91 -10.27
C LYS A 501 18.16 14.02 -9.65
N LEU A 502 16.91 14.16 -10.03
CA LEU A 502 15.86 13.22 -9.63
C LEU A 502 15.97 11.97 -10.50
N VAL A 503 16.88 11.11 -10.16
CA VAL A 503 17.10 9.83 -10.85
C VAL A 503 16.09 8.82 -10.30
N CYS A 504 15.23 8.29 -11.18
CA CYS A 504 14.49 7.08 -10.89
C CYS A 504 15.44 5.89 -10.82
N SER A 505 15.20 4.90 -9.99
CA SER A 505 16.00 3.67 -10.00
C SER A 505 15.83 2.98 -11.35
N GLU A 506 16.93 2.71 -12.04
CA GLU A 506 16.93 1.78 -13.16
C GLU A 506 16.63 0.37 -12.65
N ASP A 507 15.76 -0.38 -13.35
CA ASP A 507 15.35 -1.76 -12.99
C ASP A 507 16.51 -2.75 -12.95
#